data_f2821de6326416c7d24cc648eb6cd36b
#
_entry.id   f2821de6326416c7d24cc648eb6cd36b
#
_cell.length_a   1.000
_cell.length_b   1.000
_cell.length_c   1.000
_cell.angle_alpha   90.00
_cell.angle_beta   90.00
_cell.angle_gamma   90.00
#
_symmetry.space_group_name_H-M   'P 1'
#
loop_
_entity.id
_entity.type
_entity.pdbx_description
1 polymer ?
#
loop_
_entity_poly.entity_id
_entity_poly.type
_entity_poly.pdbx_seq_one_letter_code
_entity_poly.pdbx_strand_id
1 'polypeptide(L)'
;MSRADAPAASLYHRVVVWLLFLILLLPLAGTLLYSLSTSWSATILPDGLTFKWYLELWGEPRFLKAFGQSLLVCFGALALSVVLILPLLFVVHYHFPKLDALMNVLILLPFAVPPVVSAVGLLQLYGSGPLAMVGTPWILIGCYFTIALPFMYRAITNNLQAINLRDLMDAAHLLGASTWKAAFLVVLPNLRKGLMVSLFLSFSFLFGEFVFANLLVGTRYETLQVYLNNMKNSSGHFNSALVISYFFFVLVFTWAANRLNRDKA
;
A
#
# COMPACT_ATOMS: atom_id res chain seq x y z
N MET A 1 -34.18 2.36 32.63
CA MET A 1 -33.27 1.30 32.19
C MET A 1 -32.16 1.16 33.23
N SER A 2 -32.13 0.01 33.88
CA SER A 2 -31.36 -0.27 35.11
C SER A 2 -29.85 -0.36 34.82
N ARG A 3 -29.03 0.27 35.67
CA ARG A 3 -27.53 0.19 35.65
C ARG A 3 -26.95 -1.21 35.92
N ALA A 4 -27.80 -2.23 36.12
CA ALA A 4 -27.39 -3.61 36.45
C ALA A 4 -26.90 -4.41 35.19
N ASP A 5 -27.27 -4.00 33.98
CA ASP A 5 -26.94 -4.78 32.76
C ASP A 5 -25.58 -4.41 32.14
N ALA A 6 -24.88 -3.39 32.65
CA ALA A 6 -23.61 -2.89 32.11
C ALA A 6 -22.41 -3.87 32.20
N PRO A 7 -22.21 -4.66 33.31
CA PRO A 7 -21.05 -5.56 33.41
C PRO A 7 -21.17 -6.79 32.50
N ALA A 8 -22.35 -7.37 32.35
CA ALA A 8 -22.57 -8.55 31.49
C ALA A 8 -22.46 -8.22 30.01
N ALA A 9 -23.00 -7.07 29.59
CA ALA A 9 -22.83 -6.56 28.23
C ALA A 9 -21.34 -6.27 27.91
N SER A 10 -20.58 -5.70 28.87
CA SER A 10 -19.16 -5.48 28.75
C SER A 10 -18.36 -6.78 28.61
N LEU A 11 -18.70 -7.83 29.36
CA LEU A 11 -18.06 -9.13 29.27
C LEU A 11 -18.34 -9.79 27.91
N TYR A 12 -19.60 -9.80 27.48
CA TYR A 12 -19.99 -10.30 26.15
C TYR A 12 -19.19 -9.64 25.01
N HIS A 13 -19.13 -8.31 25.00
CA HIS A 13 -18.38 -7.57 23.97
C HIS A 13 -16.88 -7.92 23.98
N ARG A 14 -16.28 -8.05 25.17
CA ARG A 14 -14.87 -8.48 25.30
C ARG A 14 -14.65 -9.87 24.75
N VAL A 15 -15.51 -10.84 25.11
CA VAL A 15 -15.41 -12.22 24.60
C VAL A 15 -15.53 -12.24 23.08
N VAL A 16 -16.52 -11.55 22.50
CA VAL A 16 -16.70 -11.47 21.05
C VAL A 16 -15.46 -10.86 20.37
N VAL A 17 -14.93 -9.77 20.90
CA VAL A 17 -13.71 -9.13 20.34
C VAL A 17 -12.51 -10.07 20.40
N TRP A 18 -12.26 -10.74 21.53
CA TRP A 18 -11.16 -11.70 21.66
C TRP A 18 -11.33 -12.91 20.74
N LEU A 19 -12.55 -13.40 20.57
CA LEU A 19 -12.86 -14.50 19.68
C LEU A 19 -12.61 -14.12 18.21
N LEU A 20 -13.00 -12.92 17.80
CA LEU A 20 -12.68 -12.38 16.48
C LEU A 20 -11.18 -12.24 16.27
N PHE A 21 -10.44 -11.70 17.25
CA PHE A 21 -8.98 -11.63 17.18
C PHE A 21 -8.35 -13.00 17.03
N LEU A 22 -8.80 -13.98 17.78
CA LEU A 22 -8.31 -15.35 17.73
C LEU A 22 -8.55 -15.95 16.32
N ILE A 23 -9.76 -15.82 15.79
CA ILE A 23 -10.10 -16.31 14.45
C ILE A 23 -9.23 -15.65 13.38
N LEU A 24 -8.98 -14.33 13.47
CA LEU A 24 -8.18 -13.59 12.52
C LEU A 24 -6.67 -13.92 12.60
N LEU A 25 -6.16 -14.17 13.81
CA LEU A 25 -4.74 -14.48 14.02
C LEU A 25 -4.39 -15.94 13.82
N LEU A 26 -5.36 -16.85 13.91
CA LEU A 26 -5.13 -18.30 13.82
C LEU A 26 -4.48 -18.73 12.50
N PRO A 27 -4.91 -18.28 11.30
CA PRO A 27 -4.25 -18.61 10.04
C PRO A 27 -2.83 -18.08 9.98
N LEU A 28 -2.61 -16.87 10.50
CA LEU A 28 -1.28 -16.26 10.54
C LEU A 28 -0.34 -17.02 11.48
N ALA A 29 -0.82 -17.39 12.67
CA ALA A 29 -0.08 -18.22 13.62
C ALA A 29 0.25 -19.60 13.04
N GLY A 30 -0.70 -20.22 12.36
CA GLY A 30 -0.48 -21.49 11.64
C GLY A 30 0.61 -21.36 10.56
N THR A 31 0.55 -20.33 9.73
CA THR A 31 1.57 -20.06 8.70
C THR A 31 2.94 -19.80 9.33
N LEU A 32 2.98 -19.05 10.45
CA LEU A 32 4.21 -18.77 11.18
C LEU A 32 4.82 -20.06 11.74
N LEU A 33 4.03 -20.89 12.42
CA LEU A 33 4.50 -22.18 12.93
C LEU A 33 4.99 -23.09 11.80
N TYR A 34 4.28 -23.13 10.69
CA TYR A 34 4.66 -23.92 9.52
C TYR A 34 5.97 -23.43 8.88
N SER A 35 6.20 -22.12 8.86
CA SER A 35 7.44 -21.53 8.37
C SER A 35 8.66 -21.82 9.25
N LEU A 36 8.42 -22.08 10.54
CA LEU A 36 9.48 -22.41 11.51
C LEU A 36 9.67 -23.90 11.71
N SER A 37 8.85 -24.76 11.10
CA SER A 37 8.94 -26.20 11.30
C SER A 37 9.98 -26.84 10.37
N THR A 38 10.68 -27.86 10.88
CA THR A 38 11.61 -28.68 10.06
C THR A 38 10.83 -29.58 9.10
N SER A 39 9.80 -30.26 9.64
CA SER A 39 8.82 -31.03 8.91
C SER A 39 7.50 -31.01 9.70
N TRP A 40 6.40 -30.99 8.97
CA TRP A 40 5.07 -31.04 9.57
C TRP A 40 4.09 -31.68 8.56
N SER A 41 3.71 -32.91 8.80
CA SER A 41 2.83 -33.65 7.88
C SER A 41 1.50 -34.00 8.51
N ALA A 42 1.41 -35.13 9.19
CA ALA A 42 0.14 -35.66 9.74
C ALA A 42 0.02 -35.57 11.26
N THR A 43 0.88 -34.79 11.91
CA THR A 43 0.93 -34.63 13.37
C THR A 43 0.25 -33.33 13.80
N ILE A 44 -0.20 -33.25 15.08
CA ILE A 44 -0.79 -32.02 15.64
C ILE A 44 0.27 -30.93 15.82
N LEU A 45 1.51 -31.33 16.14
CA LEU A 45 2.65 -30.43 16.37
C LEU A 45 3.77 -30.73 15.37
N PRO A 46 4.60 -29.74 15.01
CA PRO A 46 5.76 -29.93 14.15
C PRO A 46 6.83 -30.82 14.81
N ASP A 47 7.59 -31.56 14.03
CA ASP A 47 8.65 -32.46 14.50
C ASP A 47 9.87 -31.72 15.09
N GLY A 48 10.02 -30.43 14.77
CA GLY A 48 11.08 -29.57 15.27
C GLY A 48 10.99 -28.16 14.72
N LEU A 49 11.77 -27.24 15.30
CA LEU A 49 11.81 -25.84 14.88
C LEU A 49 13.14 -25.51 14.20
N THR A 50 13.08 -24.69 13.15
CA THR A 50 14.24 -24.27 12.36
C THR A 50 14.06 -22.88 11.76
N PHE A 51 15.17 -22.16 11.56
CA PHE A 51 15.23 -20.92 10.78
C PHE A 51 15.80 -21.14 9.36
N LYS A 52 16.04 -22.40 8.97
CA LYS A 52 16.66 -22.77 7.69
C LYS A 52 15.96 -22.10 6.51
N TRP A 53 14.64 -22.14 6.47
CA TRP A 53 13.84 -21.59 5.35
C TRP A 53 14.00 -20.08 5.18
N TYR A 54 14.18 -19.35 6.28
CA TYR A 54 14.46 -17.92 6.24
C TYR A 54 15.88 -17.63 5.75
N LEU A 55 16.86 -18.41 6.18
CA LEU A 55 18.25 -18.26 5.71
C LEU A 55 18.36 -18.58 4.22
N GLU A 56 17.69 -19.63 3.75
CA GLU A 56 17.62 -19.98 2.33
C GLU A 56 16.92 -18.87 1.52
N LEU A 57 15.77 -18.35 1.99
CA LEU A 57 15.02 -17.29 1.33
C LEU A 57 15.85 -16.00 1.19
N TRP A 58 16.41 -15.52 2.29
CA TRP A 58 17.18 -14.27 2.30
C TRP A 58 18.57 -14.41 1.68
N GLY A 59 19.03 -15.63 1.45
CA GLY A 59 20.21 -15.96 0.67
C GLY A 59 19.92 -16.13 -0.84
N GLU A 60 18.65 -16.20 -1.25
CA GLU A 60 18.26 -16.46 -2.64
C GLU A 60 18.34 -15.16 -3.50
N PRO A 61 19.27 -15.07 -4.48
CA PRO A 61 19.45 -13.86 -5.28
C PRO A 61 18.20 -13.45 -6.07
N ARG A 62 17.40 -14.43 -6.52
CA ARG A 62 16.16 -14.16 -7.26
C ARG A 62 15.09 -13.51 -6.37
N PHE A 63 14.99 -13.97 -5.12
CA PHE A 63 14.12 -13.34 -4.12
C PHE A 63 14.52 -11.89 -3.85
N LEU A 64 15.80 -11.64 -3.56
CA LEU A 64 16.30 -10.29 -3.29
C LEU A 64 16.09 -9.34 -4.47
N LYS A 65 16.27 -9.84 -5.70
CA LYS A 65 15.99 -9.09 -6.91
C LYS A 65 14.51 -8.76 -7.04
N ALA A 66 13.62 -9.73 -6.86
CA ALA A 66 12.16 -9.54 -6.94
C ALA A 66 11.66 -8.58 -5.86
N PHE A 67 12.21 -8.68 -4.65
CA PHE A 67 11.95 -7.77 -3.55
C PHE A 67 12.36 -6.32 -3.89
N GLY A 68 13.58 -6.13 -4.37
CA GLY A 68 14.09 -4.82 -4.80
C GLY A 68 13.31 -4.23 -5.96
N GLN A 69 12.90 -5.05 -6.94
CA GLN A 69 12.06 -4.63 -8.07
C GLN A 69 10.67 -4.17 -7.61
N SER A 70 10.05 -4.87 -6.65
CA SER A 70 8.79 -4.42 -6.05
C SER A 70 8.92 -3.07 -5.34
N LEU A 71 9.99 -2.88 -4.55
CA LEU A 71 10.25 -1.59 -3.89
C LEU A 71 10.42 -0.46 -4.90
N LEU A 72 11.19 -0.70 -5.97
CA LEU A 72 11.43 0.29 -7.01
C LEU A 72 10.12 0.75 -7.68
N VAL A 73 9.26 -0.19 -8.07
CA VAL A 73 7.98 0.13 -8.70
C VAL A 73 7.05 0.84 -7.72
N CYS A 74 6.96 0.38 -6.48
CA CYS A 74 6.12 1.03 -5.47
C CYS A 74 6.57 2.46 -5.18
N PHE A 75 7.86 2.67 -4.90
CA PHE A 75 8.38 4.02 -4.65
C PHE A 75 8.32 4.91 -5.89
N GLY A 76 8.56 4.36 -7.08
CA GLY A 76 8.39 5.07 -8.35
C GLY A 76 6.96 5.56 -8.55
N ALA A 77 5.97 4.70 -8.32
CA ALA A 77 4.56 5.06 -8.41
C ALA A 77 4.15 6.09 -7.36
N LEU A 78 4.62 5.94 -6.12
CA LEU A 78 4.34 6.90 -5.06
C LEU A 78 4.98 8.26 -5.34
N ALA A 79 6.22 8.30 -5.82
CA ALA A 79 6.88 9.54 -6.21
C ALA A 79 6.13 10.24 -7.34
N LEU A 80 5.73 9.49 -8.38
CA LEU A 80 4.89 10.00 -9.47
C LEU A 80 3.56 10.54 -8.94
N SER A 81 2.93 9.83 -8.01
CA SER A 81 1.68 10.24 -7.39
C SER A 81 1.82 11.54 -6.60
N VAL A 82 2.88 11.69 -5.82
CA VAL A 82 3.15 12.95 -5.08
C VAL A 82 3.34 14.10 -6.06
N VAL A 83 4.16 13.92 -7.09
CA VAL A 83 4.49 14.97 -8.06
C VAL A 83 3.26 15.42 -8.85
N LEU A 84 2.33 14.52 -9.17
CA LEU A 84 1.15 14.85 -9.98
C LEU A 84 -0.06 15.25 -9.13
N ILE A 85 -0.32 14.55 -8.03
CA ILE A 85 -1.55 14.75 -7.25
C ILE A 85 -1.45 16.00 -6.37
N LEU A 86 -0.31 16.31 -5.77
CA LEU A 86 -0.22 17.49 -4.89
C LEU A 86 -0.49 18.80 -5.64
N PRO A 87 0.15 19.09 -6.80
CA PRO A 87 -0.17 20.31 -7.55
C PRO A 87 -1.62 20.30 -8.05
N LEU A 88 -2.13 19.14 -8.51
CA LEU A 88 -3.51 19.03 -8.96
C LEU A 88 -4.49 19.38 -7.84
N LEU A 89 -4.32 18.81 -6.66
CA LEU A 89 -5.16 19.09 -5.50
C LEU A 89 -5.10 20.54 -5.07
N PHE A 90 -3.89 21.11 -5.04
CA PHE A 90 -3.71 22.52 -4.73
C PHE A 90 -4.49 23.40 -5.71
N VAL A 91 -4.34 23.17 -7.02
CA VAL A 91 -5.05 23.95 -8.06
C VAL A 91 -6.56 23.77 -7.96
N VAL A 92 -7.05 22.55 -7.77
CA VAL A 92 -8.48 22.27 -7.64
C VAL A 92 -9.07 22.96 -6.41
N HIS A 93 -8.48 22.78 -5.23
CA HIS A 93 -9.08 23.31 -3.99
C HIS A 93 -8.90 24.81 -3.81
N TYR A 94 -7.82 25.38 -4.33
CA TYR A 94 -7.54 26.81 -4.21
C TYR A 94 -8.16 27.64 -5.34
N HIS A 95 -7.94 27.24 -6.60
CA HIS A 95 -8.38 28.02 -7.77
C HIS A 95 -9.74 27.59 -8.33
N PHE A 96 -10.04 26.28 -8.34
CA PHE A 96 -11.21 25.73 -9.03
C PHE A 96 -12.04 24.77 -8.15
N PRO A 97 -12.60 25.21 -7.00
CA PRO A 97 -13.31 24.32 -6.07
C PRO A 97 -14.49 23.57 -6.69
N LYS A 98 -15.09 24.12 -7.78
CA LYS A 98 -16.18 23.48 -8.51
C LYS A 98 -15.75 22.19 -9.22
N LEU A 99 -14.45 22.01 -9.49
CA LEU A 99 -13.91 20.80 -10.13
C LEU A 99 -13.75 19.63 -9.14
N ASP A 100 -13.85 19.86 -7.82
CA ASP A 100 -13.68 18.79 -6.84
C ASP A 100 -14.69 17.65 -7.04
N ALA A 101 -15.95 17.97 -7.34
CA ALA A 101 -16.98 16.95 -7.63
C ALA A 101 -16.61 16.10 -8.85
N LEU A 102 -16.12 16.73 -9.93
CA LEU A 102 -15.67 16.03 -11.13
C LEU A 102 -14.44 15.15 -10.84
N MET A 103 -13.46 15.68 -10.10
CA MET A 103 -12.27 14.94 -9.69
C MET A 103 -12.62 13.71 -8.88
N ASN A 104 -13.55 13.80 -7.93
CA ASN A 104 -14.02 12.68 -7.13
C ASN A 104 -14.62 11.54 -7.99
N VAL A 105 -15.22 11.85 -9.13
CA VAL A 105 -15.70 10.84 -10.08
C VAL A 105 -14.54 10.26 -10.89
N LEU A 106 -13.69 11.12 -11.46
CA LEU A 106 -12.59 10.70 -12.34
C LEU A 106 -11.57 9.79 -11.65
N ILE A 107 -11.24 10.06 -10.39
CA ILE A 107 -10.27 9.22 -9.65
C ILE A 107 -10.80 7.81 -9.33
N LEU A 108 -12.12 7.61 -9.37
CA LEU A 108 -12.74 6.31 -9.13
C LEU A 108 -12.89 5.47 -10.42
N LEU A 109 -12.80 6.08 -11.59
CA LEU A 109 -12.97 5.38 -12.87
C LEU A 109 -12.06 4.16 -13.04
N PRO A 110 -10.75 4.20 -12.65
CA PRO A 110 -9.89 3.02 -12.75
C PRO A 110 -10.38 1.83 -11.94
N PHE A 111 -11.15 2.07 -10.87
CA PHE A 111 -11.73 1.01 -10.03
C PHE A 111 -13.03 0.45 -10.56
N ALA A 112 -13.70 1.16 -11.49
CA ALA A 112 -14.92 0.69 -12.14
C ALA A 112 -14.62 -0.46 -13.12
N VAL A 113 -13.39 -0.55 -13.63
CA VAL A 113 -12.97 -1.59 -14.56
C VAL A 113 -12.19 -2.67 -13.77
N PRO A 114 -12.56 -3.96 -13.90
CA PRO A 114 -11.82 -5.04 -13.25
C PRO A 114 -10.33 -5.02 -13.66
N PRO A 115 -9.39 -5.21 -12.72
CA PRO A 115 -7.93 -5.13 -13.01
C PRO A 115 -7.48 -6.03 -14.16
N VAL A 116 -8.04 -7.23 -14.27
CA VAL A 116 -7.72 -8.17 -15.36
C VAL A 116 -8.11 -7.60 -16.72
N VAL A 117 -9.30 -6.99 -16.83
CA VAL A 117 -9.78 -6.37 -18.09
C VAL A 117 -8.89 -5.19 -18.48
N SER A 118 -8.56 -4.34 -17.50
CA SER A 118 -7.64 -3.24 -17.70
C SER A 118 -6.26 -3.73 -18.17
N ALA A 119 -5.72 -4.78 -17.55
CA ALA A 119 -4.43 -5.36 -17.94
C ALA A 119 -4.45 -5.89 -19.37
N VAL A 120 -5.53 -6.58 -19.79
CA VAL A 120 -5.67 -7.07 -21.17
C VAL A 120 -5.73 -5.90 -22.17
N GLY A 121 -6.45 -4.83 -21.86
CA GLY A 121 -6.47 -3.63 -22.70
C GLY A 121 -5.07 -2.98 -22.81
N LEU A 122 -4.34 -2.89 -21.70
CA LEU A 122 -2.98 -2.35 -21.70
C LEU A 122 -1.98 -3.24 -22.46
N LEU A 123 -2.14 -4.57 -22.40
CA LEU A 123 -1.36 -5.50 -23.22
C LEU A 123 -1.54 -5.23 -24.73
N GLN A 124 -2.78 -4.96 -25.16
CA GLN A 124 -3.06 -4.65 -26.56
C GLN A 124 -2.49 -3.29 -26.98
N LEU A 125 -2.60 -2.26 -26.12
CA LEU A 125 -2.16 -0.92 -26.42
C LEU A 125 -0.63 -0.77 -26.37
N TYR A 126 0.04 -1.41 -25.40
CA TYR A 126 1.46 -1.23 -25.10
C TYR A 126 2.32 -2.48 -25.32
N GLY A 127 1.75 -3.53 -25.92
CA GLY A 127 2.45 -4.78 -26.19
C GLY A 127 3.41 -4.71 -27.38
N SER A 128 3.19 -3.77 -28.31
CA SER A 128 3.98 -3.60 -29.54
C SER A 128 3.98 -2.16 -30.01
N GLY A 129 4.81 -1.85 -31.02
CA GLY A 129 4.88 -0.51 -31.60
C GLY A 129 5.83 0.44 -30.86
N PRO A 130 5.76 1.76 -31.19
CA PRO A 130 6.71 2.75 -30.68
C PRO A 130 6.56 3.03 -29.17
N LEU A 131 5.43 2.71 -28.59
CA LEU A 131 5.14 2.87 -27.15
C LEU A 131 5.11 1.52 -26.42
N ALA A 132 5.86 0.52 -26.90
CA ALA A 132 5.92 -0.78 -26.24
C ALA A 132 6.55 -0.66 -24.85
N MET A 133 5.74 -0.87 -23.79
CA MET A 133 6.15 -0.80 -22.38
C MET A 133 5.89 -2.10 -21.62
N VAL A 134 5.20 -3.07 -22.22
CA VAL A 134 4.93 -4.38 -21.61
C VAL A 134 6.25 -5.10 -21.32
N GLY A 135 6.37 -5.66 -20.12
CA GLY A 135 7.59 -6.29 -19.63
C GLY A 135 8.60 -5.33 -18.98
N THR A 136 8.26 -4.03 -18.86
CA THR A 136 9.13 -3.01 -18.24
C THR A 136 8.53 -2.48 -16.92
N PRO A 137 9.35 -1.92 -16.01
CA PRO A 137 8.82 -1.33 -14.78
C PRO A 137 7.91 -0.11 -15.02
N TRP A 138 8.07 0.57 -16.14
CA TRP A 138 7.34 1.82 -16.44
C TRP A 138 5.84 1.62 -16.56
N ILE A 139 5.40 0.52 -17.17
CA ILE A 139 3.97 0.20 -17.26
C ILE A 139 3.37 -0.07 -15.88
N LEU A 140 4.14 -0.74 -14.99
CA LEU A 140 3.69 -0.96 -13.60
C LEU A 140 3.63 0.33 -12.81
N ILE A 141 4.62 1.22 -12.95
CA ILE A 141 4.61 2.53 -12.29
C ILE A 141 3.35 3.31 -12.70
N GLY A 142 2.98 3.29 -13.98
CA GLY A 142 1.75 3.91 -14.47
C GLY A 142 0.47 3.27 -13.88
N CYS A 143 0.40 1.93 -13.88
CA CYS A 143 -0.75 1.22 -13.30
C CYS A 143 -0.85 1.46 -11.78
N TYR A 144 0.26 1.39 -11.07
CA TYR A 144 0.32 1.60 -9.63
C TYR A 144 -0.02 3.04 -9.24
N PHE A 145 0.37 4.01 -10.07
CA PHE A 145 -0.08 5.39 -9.93
C PHE A 145 -1.61 5.48 -9.98
N THR A 146 -2.26 4.85 -10.96
CA THR A 146 -3.73 4.88 -11.06
C THR A 146 -4.43 4.20 -9.89
N ILE A 147 -3.84 3.11 -9.35
CA ILE A 147 -4.34 2.45 -8.13
C ILE A 147 -4.18 3.35 -6.89
N ALA A 148 -3.07 4.08 -6.78
CA ALA A 148 -2.81 4.97 -5.64
C ALA A 148 -3.70 6.23 -5.64
N LEU A 149 -4.20 6.65 -6.80
CA LEU A 149 -4.98 7.89 -6.98
C LEU A 149 -6.07 8.10 -5.92
N PRO A 150 -7.06 7.20 -5.73
CA PRO A 150 -8.16 7.45 -4.80
C PRO A 150 -7.72 7.53 -3.35
N PHE A 151 -6.73 6.74 -2.96
CA PHE A 151 -6.20 6.74 -1.59
C PHE A 151 -5.50 8.07 -1.28
N MET A 152 -4.62 8.51 -2.18
CA MET A 152 -3.87 9.76 -2.02
C MET A 152 -4.77 10.97 -2.15
N TYR A 153 -5.64 11.01 -3.17
CA TYR A 153 -6.56 12.12 -3.38
C TYR A 153 -7.43 12.35 -2.13
N ARG A 154 -8.14 11.31 -1.66
CA ARG A 154 -9.04 11.44 -0.50
C ARG A 154 -8.32 11.80 0.79
N ALA A 155 -7.17 11.17 1.07
CA ALA A 155 -6.43 11.46 2.29
C ALA A 155 -5.90 12.90 2.31
N ILE A 156 -5.40 13.40 1.18
CA ILE A 156 -4.88 14.77 1.08
C ILE A 156 -6.03 15.77 1.08
N THR A 157 -7.14 15.52 0.36
CA THR A 157 -8.34 16.37 0.36
C THR A 157 -8.89 16.56 1.77
N ASN A 158 -9.04 15.46 2.54
CA ASN A 158 -9.51 15.53 3.91
C ASN A 158 -8.58 16.39 4.80
N ASN A 159 -7.27 16.32 4.58
CA ASN A 159 -6.31 17.16 5.28
C ASN A 159 -6.39 18.64 4.86
N LEU A 160 -6.54 18.92 3.55
CA LEU A 160 -6.71 20.29 3.04
C LEU A 160 -7.95 20.96 3.63
N GLN A 161 -9.04 20.20 3.76
CA GLN A 161 -10.27 20.69 4.40
C GLN A 161 -10.08 20.98 5.90
N ALA A 162 -9.33 20.09 6.59
CA ALA A 162 -9.08 20.24 8.03
C ALA A 162 -8.20 21.44 8.37
N ILE A 163 -7.26 21.86 7.51
CA ILE A 163 -6.34 22.99 7.75
C ILE A 163 -6.86 24.33 7.23
N ASN A 164 -8.05 24.39 6.64
CA ASN A 164 -8.62 25.58 5.98
C ASN A 164 -7.61 26.26 5.03
N LEU A 165 -7.40 25.63 3.87
CA LEU A 165 -6.39 26.04 2.88
C LEU A 165 -6.46 27.54 2.55
N ARG A 166 -7.67 28.12 2.41
CA ARG A 166 -7.82 29.53 2.03
C ARG A 166 -7.26 30.46 3.08
N ASP A 167 -7.62 30.26 4.35
CA ASP A 167 -7.17 31.12 5.44
C ASP A 167 -5.64 31.09 5.58
N LEU A 168 -5.02 29.90 5.39
CA LEU A 168 -3.56 29.77 5.40
C LEU A 168 -2.90 30.51 4.22
N MET A 169 -3.50 30.44 3.04
CA MET A 169 -2.99 31.16 1.87
C MET A 169 -3.14 32.66 2.03
N ASP A 170 -4.28 33.14 2.51
CA ASP A 170 -4.54 34.56 2.71
C ASP A 170 -3.60 35.14 3.76
N ALA A 171 -3.38 34.44 4.89
CA ALA A 171 -2.39 34.84 5.89
C ALA A 171 -0.97 34.92 5.31
N ALA A 172 -0.55 33.95 4.48
CA ALA A 172 0.75 33.97 3.85
C ALA A 172 0.89 35.13 2.84
N HIS A 173 -0.15 35.44 2.08
CA HIS A 173 -0.18 36.59 1.16
C HIS A 173 -0.10 37.92 1.91
N LEU A 174 -0.78 38.08 3.03
CA LEU A 174 -0.67 39.27 3.89
C LEU A 174 0.77 39.51 4.39
N LEU A 175 1.54 38.44 4.59
CA LEU A 175 2.96 38.49 4.93
C LEU A 175 3.89 38.67 3.71
N GLY A 176 3.34 38.89 2.50
CA GLY A 176 4.11 39.12 1.26
C GLY A 176 4.62 37.86 0.56
N ALA A 177 4.15 36.67 0.94
CA ALA A 177 4.53 35.44 0.24
C ALA A 177 3.82 35.35 -1.13
N SER A 178 4.54 34.92 -2.17
CA SER A 178 3.91 34.51 -3.43
C SER A 178 3.15 33.19 -3.27
N THR A 179 2.19 32.91 -4.16
CA THR A 179 1.37 31.69 -4.14
C THR A 179 2.21 30.42 -4.04
N TRP A 180 3.28 30.31 -4.80
CA TRP A 180 4.19 29.16 -4.76
C TRP A 180 4.96 29.07 -3.43
N LYS A 181 5.43 30.20 -2.90
CA LYS A 181 6.08 30.21 -1.58
C LYS A 181 5.11 29.79 -0.49
N ALA A 182 3.88 30.30 -0.50
CA ALA A 182 2.83 29.91 0.44
C ALA A 182 2.51 28.41 0.32
N ALA A 183 2.34 27.87 -0.89
CA ALA A 183 2.08 26.47 -1.11
C ALA A 183 3.20 25.55 -0.55
N PHE A 184 4.47 25.86 -0.81
CA PHE A 184 5.59 25.01 -0.39
C PHE A 184 6.01 25.23 1.07
N LEU A 185 5.97 26.45 1.58
CA LEU A 185 6.49 26.77 2.91
C LEU A 185 5.42 26.75 4.01
N VAL A 186 4.14 26.88 3.64
CA VAL A 186 3.03 26.91 4.60
C VAL A 186 2.12 25.69 4.40
N VAL A 187 1.54 25.50 3.22
CA VAL A 187 0.54 24.45 2.99
C VAL A 187 1.17 23.05 3.06
N LEU A 188 2.24 22.80 2.32
CA LEU A 188 2.87 21.48 2.25
C LEU A 188 3.36 20.94 3.60
N PRO A 189 4.01 21.73 4.49
CA PRO A 189 4.35 21.27 5.82
C PRO A 189 3.13 20.88 6.67
N ASN A 190 2.02 21.62 6.55
CA ASN A 190 0.77 21.32 7.25
C ASN A 190 0.08 20.06 6.72
N LEU A 191 0.28 19.70 5.44
CA LEU A 191 -0.23 18.47 4.85
C LEU A 191 0.61 17.23 5.18
N ARG A 192 1.78 17.40 5.78
CA ARG A 192 2.76 16.30 5.97
C ARG A 192 2.16 15.06 6.63
N LYS A 193 1.34 15.24 7.68
CA LYS A 193 0.73 14.12 8.40
C LYS A 193 -0.19 13.30 7.49
N GLY A 194 -1.08 13.96 6.77
CA GLY A 194 -1.99 13.30 5.83
C GLY A 194 -1.28 12.67 4.64
N LEU A 195 -0.27 13.37 4.13
CA LEU A 195 0.56 12.86 3.05
C LEU A 195 1.29 11.58 3.46
N MET A 196 1.88 11.54 4.67
CA MET A 196 2.54 10.33 5.17
C MET A 196 1.55 9.17 5.30
N VAL A 197 0.38 9.39 5.91
CA VAL A 197 -0.65 8.34 6.04
C VAL A 197 -1.07 7.80 4.68
N SER A 198 -1.31 8.69 3.70
CA SER A 198 -1.70 8.27 2.35
C SER A 198 -0.61 7.49 1.63
N LEU A 199 0.65 7.90 1.76
CA LEU A 199 1.79 7.21 1.17
C LEU A 199 1.94 5.79 1.73
N PHE A 200 1.82 5.63 3.06
CA PHE A 200 1.96 4.32 3.69
C PHE A 200 0.81 3.38 3.37
N LEU A 201 -0.42 3.91 3.36
CA LEU A 201 -1.59 3.13 2.97
C LEU A 201 -1.46 2.66 1.51
N SER A 202 -1.10 3.58 0.61
CA SER A 202 -0.89 3.26 -0.80
C SER A 202 0.26 2.29 -0.99
N PHE A 203 1.39 2.47 -0.29
CA PHE A 203 2.51 1.53 -0.35
C PHE A 203 2.09 0.12 0.04
N SER A 204 1.39 -0.04 1.16
CA SER A 204 0.95 -1.37 1.62
C SER A 204 0.04 -2.07 0.61
N PHE A 205 -0.80 -1.30 -0.07
CA PHE A 205 -1.69 -1.82 -1.11
C PHE A 205 -0.92 -2.19 -2.39
N LEU A 206 -0.04 -1.29 -2.85
CA LEU A 206 0.75 -1.48 -4.07
C LEU A 206 1.78 -2.61 -3.93
N PHE A 207 2.39 -2.76 -2.75
CA PHE A 207 3.37 -3.81 -2.50
C PHE A 207 2.76 -5.22 -2.53
N GLY A 208 1.45 -5.33 -2.29
CA GLY A 208 0.67 -6.57 -2.43
C GLY A 208 0.04 -6.77 -3.81
N GLU A 209 0.26 -5.86 -4.77
CA GLU A 209 -0.36 -5.95 -6.09
C GLU A 209 0.23 -7.09 -6.92
N PHE A 210 -0.64 -7.95 -7.45
CA PHE A 210 -0.25 -9.14 -8.22
C PHE A 210 -0.77 -9.12 -9.66
N VAL A 211 -1.98 -8.59 -9.89
CA VAL A 211 -2.69 -8.81 -11.17
C VAL A 211 -1.99 -8.11 -12.32
N PHE A 212 -1.73 -6.82 -12.19
CA PHE A 212 -0.99 -6.06 -13.20
C PHE A 212 0.44 -6.54 -13.33
N ALA A 213 1.12 -6.83 -12.20
CA ALA A 213 2.47 -7.35 -12.21
C ALA A 213 2.56 -8.69 -12.97
N ASN A 214 1.65 -9.62 -12.69
CA ASN A 214 1.66 -10.94 -13.34
C ASN A 214 1.34 -10.86 -14.84
N LEU A 215 0.33 -10.06 -15.22
CA LEU A 215 -0.14 -10.00 -16.61
C LEU A 215 0.73 -9.11 -17.50
N LEU A 216 1.21 -7.96 -17.00
CA LEU A 216 1.92 -6.98 -17.84
C LEU A 216 3.43 -7.20 -17.89
N VAL A 217 4.04 -7.73 -16.83
CA VAL A 217 5.50 -7.90 -16.81
C VAL A 217 5.94 -9.34 -16.54
N GLY A 218 5.18 -10.10 -15.76
CA GLY A 218 5.47 -11.51 -15.49
C GLY A 218 6.91 -11.73 -15.01
N THR A 219 7.59 -12.70 -15.60
CA THR A 219 8.98 -13.03 -15.26
C THR A 219 10.03 -12.09 -15.89
N ARG A 220 9.64 -11.23 -16.83
CA ARG A 220 10.58 -10.25 -17.44
C ARG A 220 11.01 -9.20 -16.43
N TYR A 221 10.09 -8.75 -15.57
CA TYR A 221 10.36 -7.86 -14.44
C TYR A 221 9.63 -8.41 -13.21
N GLU A 222 10.22 -9.44 -12.61
CA GLU A 222 9.57 -10.23 -11.57
C GLU A 222 9.45 -9.46 -10.26
N THR A 223 8.21 -9.14 -9.88
CA THR A 223 7.91 -8.54 -8.57
C THR A 223 7.80 -9.63 -7.50
N LEU A 224 7.80 -9.24 -6.24
CA LEU A 224 7.71 -10.17 -5.11
C LEU A 224 6.46 -11.06 -5.17
N GLN A 225 5.31 -10.50 -5.58
CA GLN A 225 4.06 -11.24 -5.67
C GLN A 225 4.08 -12.25 -6.84
N VAL A 226 4.72 -11.88 -7.95
CA VAL A 226 4.94 -12.81 -9.09
C VAL A 226 5.93 -13.90 -8.69
N TYR A 227 7.00 -13.57 -7.98
CA TYR A 227 7.95 -14.54 -7.43
C TYR A 227 7.24 -15.54 -6.50
N LEU A 228 6.42 -15.05 -5.56
CA LEU A 228 5.63 -15.90 -4.66
C LEU A 228 4.72 -16.87 -5.44
N ASN A 229 4.02 -16.37 -6.45
CA ASN A 229 3.18 -17.23 -7.31
C ASN A 229 3.98 -18.26 -8.07
N ASN A 230 5.19 -17.93 -8.54
CA ASN A 230 6.07 -18.86 -9.24
C ASN A 230 6.64 -19.95 -8.30
N MET A 231 6.77 -19.65 -7.00
CA MET A 231 7.24 -20.60 -5.98
C MET A 231 6.15 -21.51 -5.41
N LYS A 232 4.89 -21.40 -5.85
CA LYS A 232 3.74 -22.15 -5.30
C LYS A 232 3.91 -23.67 -5.29
N ASN A 233 4.74 -24.22 -6.18
CA ASN A 233 5.03 -25.64 -6.26
C ASN A 233 6.32 -26.05 -5.52
N SER A 234 6.99 -25.11 -4.84
CA SER A 234 8.14 -25.40 -3.99
C SER A 234 7.70 -25.89 -2.60
N SER A 235 8.64 -26.06 -1.68
CA SER A 235 8.32 -26.46 -0.30
C SER A 235 7.31 -25.52 0.34
N GLY A 236 6.26 -26.06 0.94
CA GLY A 236 5.27 -25.28 1.68
C GLY A 236 5.88 -24.49 2.84
N HIS A 237 6.92 -25.03 3.49
CA HIS A 237 7.68 -24.35 4.55
C HIS A 237 8.41 -23.11 4.01
N PHE A 238 9.07 -23.25 2.86
CA PHE A 238 9.73 -22.12 2.18
C PHE A 238 8.74 -21.04 1.79
N ASN A 239 7.60 -21.41 1.19
CA ASN A 239 6.55 -20.46 0.82
C ASN A 239 5.95 -19.76 2.04
N SER A 240 5.78 -20.48 3.15
CA SER A 240 5.31 -19.89 4.40
C SER A 240 6.34 -18.90 4.99
N ALA A 241 7.64 -19.21 4.92
CA ALA A 241 8.70 -18.28 5.33
C ALA A 241 8.70 -17.02 4.45
N LEU A 242 8.43 -17.14 3.16
CA LEU A 242 8.30 -16.01 2.24
C LEU A 242 7.08 -15.14 2.60
N VAL A 243 5.91 -15.73 2.82
CA VAL A 243 4.69 -15.02 3.21
C VAL A 243 4.88 -14.28 4.54
N ILE A 244 5.48 -14.93 5.54
CA ILE A 244 5.77 -14.31 6.84
C ILE A 244 6.80 -13.18 6.71
N SER A 245 7.86 -13.37 5.90
CA SER A 245 8.84 -12.30 5.63
C SER A 245 8.19 -11.08 4.98
N TYR A 246 7.32 -11.28 4.00
CA TYR A 246 6.52 -10.21 3.37
C TYR A 246 5.66 -9.49 4.41
N PHE A 247 4.89 -10.24 5.20
CA PHE A 247 3.99 -9.70 6.22
C PHE A 247 4.77 -8.91 7.29
N PHE A 248 5.86 -9.46 7.77
CA PHE A 248 6.74 -8.80 8.73
C PHE A 248 7.34 -7.50 8.18
N PHE A 249 7.78 -7.51 6.92
CA PHE A 249 8.27 -6.30 6.27
C PHE A 249 7.21 -5.20 6.22
N VAL A 250 5.98 -5.52 5.79
CA VAL A 250 4.87 -4.55 5.75
C VAL A 250 4.52 -4.04 7.13
N LEU A 251 4.51 -4.90 8.15
CA LEU A 251 4.28 -4.51 9.55
C LEU A 251 5.34 -3.54 10.05
N VAL A 252 6.63 -3.88 9.89
CA VAL A 252 7.75 -3.04 10.33
C VAL A 252 7.72 -1.70 9.59
N PHE A 253 7.49 -1.73 8.29
CA PHE A 253 7.39 -0.52 7.48
C PHE A 253 6.24 0.38 7.96
N THR A 254 5.06 -0.18 8.17
CA THR A 254 3.88 0.54 8.67
C THR A 254 4.08 1.06 10.09
N TRP A 255 4.70 0.27 10.95
CA TRP A 255 5.03 0.68 12.33
C TRP A 255 6.04 1.83 12.35
N ALA A 256 7.14 1.72 11.60
CA ALA A 256 8.15 2.77 11.48
C ALA A 256 7.54 4.08 10.96
N ALA A 257 6.69 3.96 9.97
CA ALA A 257 5.92 5.04 9.41
C ALA A 257 5.05 5.77 10.43
N ASN A 258 4.28 5.00 11.19
CA ASN A 258 3.39 5.54 12.21
C ASN A 258 4.19 6.22 13.35
N ARG A 259 5.33 5.66 13.71
CA ARG A 259 6.23 6.26 14.71
C ARG A 259 6.79 7.62 14.24
N LEU A 260 7.31 7.68 13.00
CA LEU A 260 7.80 8.93 12.40
C LEU A 260 6.72 10.03 12.31
N ASN A 261 5.45 9.63 12.22
CA ASN A 261 4.33 10.56 12.20
C ASN A 261 3.94 11.06 13.60
N ARG A 262 4.19 10.26 14.66
CA ARG A 262 3.89 10.63 16.08
C ARG A 262 4.96 11.52 16.71
N ASP A 263 6.23 11.29 16.43
CA ASP A 263 7.35 11.98 17.10
C ASP A 263 7.50 13.47 16.71
N LYS A 264 6.61 14.00 15.86
CA LYS A 264 6.59 15.41 15.42
C LYS A 264 5.22 16.07 15.64
N ALA A 265 4.39 15.50 16.51
CA ALA A 265 3.15 16.10 17.01
C ALA A 265 3.39 16.72 18.37
#